data_a76f856684838f709c00f512e3cdf6c6
#
_entry.id   a76f856684838f709c00f512e3cdf6c6
#
_cell.length_a   1.000
_cell.length_b   1.000
_cell.length_c   1.000
_cell.angle_alpha   90.00
_cell.angle_beta   90.00
_cell.angle_gamma   90.00
#
_symmetry.space_group_name_H-M   'P 1'
#
loop_
_entity.id
_entity.type
_entity.pdbx_description
1 polymer ?
#
loop_
_entity_poly.entity_id
_entity_poly.type
_entity_poly.pdbx_seq_one_letter_code
_entity_poly.pdbx_strand_id
1 'polypeptide(L)'
;TGNLAAGRPVTETSHSDVYAAPNVVDGNATTYWESANNAFPQSVTVDLGTPRSVSRVVLKLPPASAWQTRTQTLSVLGSTDGSSFTTLKASAGYTFNPASGNTVTVTFAATSQRYLRLTVTGNTGWPAGQLSEFEVYSS
;
A
#
# COMPACT_ATOMS: atom_id res chain seq x y z
N THR A 1 3.42 -17.30 7.74
CA THR A 1 4.48 -16.69 6.91
C THR A 1 4.67 -15.24 7.29
N GLY A 2 5.91 -14.77 7.20
CA GLY A 2 6.25 -13.41 7.54
C GLY A 2 5.94 -12.41 6.43
N ASN A 3 5.92 -11.14 6.80
CA ASN A 3 5.75 -10.03 5.86
C ASN A 3 7.01 -9.92 4.97
N LEU A 4 6.85 -10.19 3.69
CA LEU A 4 7.94 -10.18 2.72
C LEU A 4 8.43 -8.76 2.41
N ALA A 5 7.65 -7.74 2.72
CA ALA A 5 7.97 -6.35 2.43
C ALA A 5 8.71 -5.64 3.58
N ALA A 6 8.82 -6.26 4.75
CA ALA A 6 9.38 -5.60 5.94
C ALA A 6 10.82 -5.10 5.66
N GLY A 7 11.04 -3.80 5.83
CA GLY A 7 12.35 -3.19 5.65
C GLY A 7 12.88 -3.17 4.21
N ARG A 8 12.06 -3.49 3.23
CA ARG A 8 12.49 -3.54 1.82
C ARG A 8 12.50 -2.13 1.19
N PRO A 9 13.28 -1.95 0.11
CA PRO A 9 13.28 -0.68 -0.61
C PRO A 9 11.90 -0.33 -1.14
N VAL A 10 11.52 0.93 -1.02
CA VAL A 10 10.23 1.45 -1.48
C VAL A 10 10.46 2.70 -2.29
N THR A 11 9.74 2.83 -3.39
CA THR A 11 9.72 4.05 -4.19
C THR A 11 8.30 4.61 -4.22
N GLU A 12 8.18 5.89 -4.55
CA GLU A 12 6.91 6.60 -4.55
C GLU A 12 6.85 7.58 -5.71
N THR A 13 5.65 7.98 -6.09
CA THR A 13 5.47 9.04 -7.08
C THR A 13 5.63 10.42 -6.44
N SER A 14 5.29 10.56 -5.17
CA SER A 14 5.47 11.81 -4.39
C SER A 14 5.20 11.54 -2.92
N HIS A 15 5.61 12.49 -2.07
CA HIS A 15 5.18 12.50 -0.67
C HIS A 15 5.04 13.95 -0.19
N SER A 16 4.28 14.13 0.88
CA SER A 16 4.09 15.41 1.55
C SER A 16 4.94 15.44 2.82
N ASP A 17 5.68 16.54 3.03
CA ASP A 17 6.45 16.78 4.25
C ASP A 17 7.35 15.58 4.59
N VAL A 18 7.22 15.04 5.80
CA VAL A 18 8.03 13.91 6.29
C VAL A 18 7.38 12.54 6.04
N TYR A 19 6.21 12.51 5.39
CA TYR A 19 5.39 11.31 5.21
C TYR A 19 5.85 10.51 3.99
N ALA A 20 7.08 10.03 4.03
CA ALA A 20 7.75 9.40 2.90
C ALA A 20 7.49 7.89 2.84
N ALA A 21 7.71 7.30 1.65
CA ALA A 21 7.42 5.90 1.37
C ALA A 21 8.05 4.88 2.32
N PRO A 22 9.29 5.04 2.81
CA PRO A 22 9.86 4.03 3.73
C PRO A 22 9.03 3.80 4.98
N ASN A 23 8.15 4.71 5.34
CA ASN A 23 7.26 4.54 6.49
C ASN A 23 6.30 3.35 6.33
N VAL A 24 6.03 2.90 5.10
CA VAL A 24 5.08 1.78 4.89
C VAL A 24 5.70 0.41 5.14
N VAL A 25 7.01 0.33 5.36
CA VAL A 25 7.73 -0.94 5.61
C VAL A 25 8.54 -0.91 6.90
N ASP A 26 8.31 0.08 7.77
CA ASP A 26 9.09 0.26 9.02
C ASP A 26 8.52 -0.53 10.21
N GLY A 27 7.40 -1.22 10.03
CA GLY A 27 6.77 -1.99 11.10
C GLY A 27 6.05 -1.14 12.15
N ASN A 28 5.87 0.15 11.90
CA ASN A 28 5.23 1.08 12.83
C ASN A 28 3.96 1.64 12.19
N ALA A 29 2.79 1.19 12.66
CA ALA A 29 1.51 1.59 12.10
C ALA A 29 1.16 3.06 12.38
N THR A 30 1.95 3.79 13.17
CA THR A 30 1.71 5.20 13.46
C THR A 30 2.46 6.14 12.53
N THR A 31 3.50 5.67 11.85
CA THR A 31 4.15 6.42 10.79
C THR A 31 3.51 6.04 9.46
N TYR A 32 3.44 6.99 8.51
CA TYR A 32 2.72 6.73 7.27
C TYR A 32 3.32 7.49 6.09
N TRP A 33 2.98 7.01 4.90
CA TRP A 33 3.21 7.71 3.64
C TRP A 33 1.95 8.51 3.29
N GLU A 34 2.17 9.73 2.84
CA GLU A 34 1.11 10.57 2.28
C GLU A 34 1.63 11.21 1.00
N SER A 35 0.90 11.01 -0.08
CA SER A 35 1.28 11.59 -1.37
C SER A 35 1.03 13.09 -1.41
N ALA A 36 1.50 13.76 -2.47
CA ALA A 36 1.17 15.15 -2.70
C ALA A 36 -0.34 15.33 -2.78
N ASN A 37 -0.85 16.41 -2.17
CA ASN A 37 -2.29 16.66 -2.09
C ASN A 37 -2.86 17.07 -3.45
N ASN A 38 -4.10 16.67 -3.70
CA ASN A 38 -4.86 17.04 -4.90
C ASN A 38 -4.19 16.58 -6.20
N ALA A 39 -3.44 15.48 -6.15
CA ALA A 39 -2.75 14.93 -7.32
C ALA A 39 -2.94 13.42 -7.33
N PHE A 40 -3.81 12.93 -8.19
CA PHE A 40 -4.04 11.49 -8.41
C PHE A 40 -3.83 11.17 -9.89
N PRO A 41 -3.43 9.93 -10.23
CA PRO A 41 -3.11 8.83 -9.33
C PRO A 41 -1.75 8.99 -8.66
N GLN A 42 -1.59 8.32 -7.51
CA GLN A 42 -0.32 8.28 -6.79
C GLN A 42 0.01 6.83 -6.44
N SER A 43 1.28 6.49 -6.47
CA SER A 43 1.70 5.10 -6.28
C SER A 43 2.85 4.98 -5.31
N VAL A 44 2.89 3.84 -4.63
CA VAL A 44 4.02 3.40 -3.83
C VAL A 44 4.36 1.97 -4.26
N THR A 45 5.65 1.67 -4.45
CA THR A 45 6.12 0.39 -4.96
C THR A 45 7.19 -0.19 -4.04
N VAL A 46 6.99 -1.44 -3.61
CA VAL A 46 7.94 -2.19 -2.79
C VAL A 46 8.73 -3.14 -3.68
N ASP A 47 10.06 -3.19 -3.48
CA ASP A 47 10.95 -4.14 -4.13
C ASP A 47 11.26 -5.27 -3.14
N LEU A 48 10.76 -6.47 -3.41
CA LEU A 48 10.99 -7.64 -2.56
C LEU A 48 12.40 -8.22 -2.69
N GLY A 49 13.21 -7.70 -3.60
CA GLY A 49 14.61 -8.12 -3.83
C GLY A 49 14.76 -9.24 -4.84
N THR A 50 13.84 -10.18 -4.86
CA THR A 50 13.78 -11.29 -5.83
C THR A 50 12.31 -11.62 -6.07
N PRO A 51 11.99 -12.31 -7.18
CA PRO A 51 10.62 -12.79 -7.37
C PRO A 51 10.20 -13.73 -6.24
N ARG A 52 9.02 -13.48 -5.69
CA ARG A 52 8.41 -14.29 -4.63
C ARG A 52 6.99 -14.62 -5.00
N SER A 53 6.51 -15.78 -4.59
CA SER A 53 5.09 -16.11 -4.70
C SER A 53 4.32 -15.27 -3.69
N VAL A 54 3.32 -14.51 -4.16
CA VAL A 54 2.49 -13.65 -3.34
C VAL A 54 1.03 -13.86 -3.67
N SER A 55 0.15 -13.72 -2.67
CA SER A 55 -1.30 -13.87 -2.87
C SER A 55 -2.12 -12.92 -2.00
N ARG A 56 -1.47 -12.12 -1.15
CA ARG A 56 -2.18 -11.26 -0.21
C ARG A 56 -1.33 -10.06 0.16
N VAL A 57 -1.96 -8.89 0.21
CA VAL A 57 -1.36 -7.70 0.81
C VAL A 57 -2.27 -7.22 1.93
N VAL A 58 -1.66 -6.67 2.97
CA VAL A 58 -2.37 -6.05 4.09
C VAL A 58 -1.98 -4.59 4.13
N LEU A 59 -2.98 -3.73 4.10
CA LEU A 59 -2.82 -2.27 4.03
C LEU A 59 -3.37 -1.68 5.32
N LYS A 60 -2.60 -0.77 5.93
CA LYS A 60 -3.01 -0.17 7.20
C LYS A 60 -2.91 1.34 7.15
N LEU A 61 -3.71 1.99 7.98
CA LEU A 61 -3.57 3.38 8.37
C LEU A 61 -3.37 3.42 9.89
N PRO A 62 -2.87 4.54 10.45
CA PRO A 62 -2.71 4.63 11.90
C PRO A 62 -4.01 4.33 12.61
N PRO A 63 -4.00 3.48 13.66
CA PRO A 63 -5.24 2.99 14.29
C PRO A 63 -5.84 3.97 15.30
N ALA A 64 -5.59 5.25 15.14
CA ALA A 64 -6.12 6.29 16.02
C ALA A 64 -7.50 6.75 15.52
N SER A 65 -8.45 6.95 16.43
CA SER A 65 -9.81 7.36 16.09
C SER A 65 -9.85 8.71 15.36
N ALA A 66 -8.85 9.56 15.57
CA ALA A 66 -8.73 10.85 14.88
C ALA A 66 -8.64 10.72 13.36
N TRP A 67 -8.22 9.57 12.85
CA TRP A 67 -8.16 9.31 11.41
C TRP A 67 -9.55 9.15 10.80
N GLN A 68 -10.53 8.75 11.59
CA GLN A 68 -11.89 8.53 11.15
C GLN A 68 -11.97 7.50 10.01
N THR A 69 -13.16 7.04 9.73
CA THR A 69 -13.38 6.10 8.63
C THR A 69 -13.23 6.81 7.29
N ARG A 70 -12.47 6.21 6.37
CA ARG A 70 -12.32 6.74 5.02
C ARG A 70 -12.21 5.59 4.03
N THR A 71 -12.58 5.89 2.78
CA THR A 71 -12.47 4.93 1.68
C THR A 71 -11.43 5.44 0.70
N GLN A 72 -10.45 4.59 0.41
CA GLN A 72 -9.48 4.86 -0.66
C GLN A 72 -9.79 3.96 -1.83
N THR A 73 -9.82 4.53 -3.02
CA THR A 73 -9.95 3.78 -4.27
C THR A 73 -8.55 3.45 -4.74
N LEU A 74 -8.26 2.16 -4.86
CA LEU A 74 -6.90 1.70 -5.15
C LEU A 74 -6.90 0.39 -5.91
N SER A 75 -5.75 0.12 -6.56
CA SER A 75 -5.47 -1.15 -7.24
C SER A 75 -4.12 -1.67 -6.79
N VAL A 76 -3.91 -2.99 -6.96
CA VAL A 76 -2.64 -3.65 -6.64
C VAL A 76 -2.07 -4.20 -7.93
N LEU A 77 -0.81 -3.88 -8.22
CA LEU A 77 -0.10 -4.32 -9.39
C LEU A 77 1.19 -5.04 -8.99
N GLY A 78 1.67 -5.89 -9.87
CA GLY A 78 2.93 -6.61 -9.66
C GLY A 78 3.80 -6.58 -10.89
N SER A 79 5.11 -6.74 -10.68
CA SER A 79 6.08 -6.78 -11.76
C SER A 79 7.24 -7.69 -11.38
N THR A 80 7.85 -8.33 -12.37
CA THR A 80 9.06 -9.11 -12.17
C THR A 80 10.32 -8.31 -12.55
N ASP A 81 10.18 -7.24 -13.33
CA ASP A 81 11.31 -6.45 -13.85
C ASP A 81 11.31 -5.00 -13.41
N GLY A 82 10.24 -4.52 -12.77
CA GLY A 82 10.12 -3.14 -12.32
C GLY A 82 9.68 -2.16 -13.42
N SER A 83 9.47 -2.63 -14.62
CA SER A 83 9.09 -1.80 -15.78
C SER A 83 7.68 -2.10 -16.27
N SER A 84 7.37 -3.38 -16.45
CA SER A 84 6.06 -3.82 -16.91
C SER A 84 5.25 -4.34 -15.74
N PHE A 85 4.15 -3.68 -15.43
CA PHE A 85 3.29 -4.04 -14.31
C PHE A 85 1.99 -4.66 -14.80
N THR A 86 1.56 -5.71 -14.09
CA THR A 86 0.30 -6.42 -14.34
C THR A 86 -0.64 -6.15 -13.18
N THR A 87 -1.92 -5.93 -13.48
CA THR A 87 -2.92 -5.74 -12.43
C THR A 87 -3.20 -7.07 -11.73
N LEU A 88 -2.94 -7.11 -10.42
CA LEU A 88 -3.24 -8.28 -9.58
C LEU A 88 -4.62 -8.16 -8.96
N LYS A 89 -5.03 -6.93 -8.61
CA LYS A 89 -6.36 -6.63 -8.11
C LYS A 89 -6.82 -5.33 -8.72
N ALA A 90 -7.93 -5.38 -9.45
CA ALA A 90 -8.49 -4.22 -10.15
C ALA A 90 -8.91 -3.12 -9.16
N SER A 91 -8.94 -1.88 -9.63
CA SER A 91 -9.31 -0.72 -8.83
C SER A 91 -10.67 -0.92 -8.18
N ALA A 92 -10.73 -0.67 -6.87
CA ALA A 92 -11.97 -0.73 -6.08
C ALA A 92 -11.82 0.14 -4.85
N GLY A 93 -12.94 0.49 -4.23
CA GLY A 93 -12.95 1.23 -2.96
C GLY A 93 -12.74 0.30 -1.78
N TYR A 94 -11.84 0.67 -0.88
CA TYR A 94 -11.58 -0.07 0.35
C TYR A 94 -11.76 0.86 1.54
N THR A 95 -12.55 0.44 2.50
CA THR A 95 -12.88 1.24 3.67
C THR A 95 -11.90 0.93 4.80
N PHE A 96 -11.22 1.97 5.27
CA PHE A 96 -10.35 1.91 6.43
C PHE A 96 -11.12 2.50 7.60
N ASN A 97 -11.32 1.69 8.65
CA ASN A 97 -12.11 2.07 9.81
C ASN A 97 -11.26 1.88 11.07
N PRO A 98 -10.92 2.97 11.81
CA PRO A 98 -10.12 2.86 13.04
C PRO A 98 -10.76 1.96 14.09
N ALA A 99 -12.07 1.85 14.15
CA ALA A 99 -12.77 0.96 15.09
C ALA A 99 -12.46 -0.52 14.80
N SER A 100 -12.03 -0.85 13.58
CA SER A 100 -11.64 -2.19 13.15
C SER A 100 -10.13 -2.30 12.94
N GLY A 101 -9.33 -1.44 13.56
CA GLY A 101 -7.87 -1.45 13.47
C GLY A 101 -7.31 -0.77 12.23
N ASN A 102 -8.12 -0.09 11.45
CA ASN A 102 -7.72 0.61 10.22
C ASN A 102 -6.93 -0.28 9.25
N THR A 103 -7.36 -1.53 9.11
CA THR A 103 -6.67 -2.55 8.33
C THR A 103 -7.56 -3.06 7.21
N VAL A 104 -6.98 -3.20 6.02
CA VAL A 104 -7.63 -3.76 4.84
C VAL A 104 -6.77 -4.91 4.31
N THR A 105 -7.41 -6.04 4.04
CA THR A 105 -6.74 -7.20 3.44
C THR A 105 -7.22 -7.36 2.01
N VAL A 106 -6.27 -7.46 1.07
CA VAL A 106 -6.56 -7.65 -0.35
C VAL A 106 -5.95 -8.97 -0.78
N THR A 107 -6.77 -9.88 -1.30
CA THR A 107 -6.32 -11.19 -1.76
C THR A 107 -6.45 -11.30 -3.27
N PHE A 108 -5.58 -12.09 -3.89
CA PHE A 108 -5.59 -12.35 -5.33
C PHE A 108 -4.96 -13.72 -5.59
N ALA A 109 -5.06 -14.21 -6.83
CA ALA A 109 -4.47 -15.50 -7.18
C ALA A 109 -2.96 -15.47 -6.98
N ALA A 110 -2.40 -16.54 -6.42
CA ALA A 110 -0.96 -16.65 -6.18
C ALA A 110 -0.18 -16.41 -7.47
N THR A 111 0.82 -15.56 -7.41
CA THR A 111 1.62 -15.15 -8.56
C THR A 111 3.04 -14.81 -8.11
N SER A 112 4.01 -14.99 -9.01
CA SER A 112 5.41 -14.66 -8.72
C SER A 112 5.68 -13.22 -9.12
N GLN A 113 6.04 -12.38 -8.14
CA GLN A 113 6.32 -10.96 -8.37
C GLN A 113 7.53 -10.54 -7.54
N ARG A 114 8.34 -9.65 -8.09
CA ARG A 114 9.40 -8.99 -7.34
C ARG A 114 8.96 -7.64 -6.79
N TYR A 115 8.14 -6.90 -7.55
CA TYR A 115 7.67 -5.57 -7.18
C TYR A 115 6.17 -5.61 -6.97
N LEU A 116 5.71 -4.99 -5.88
CA LEU A 116 4.28 -4.80 -5.62
C LEU A 116 4.01 -3.29 -5.58
N ARG A 117 3.03 -2.85 -6.36
CA ARG A 117 2.64 -1.44 -6.45
C ARG A 117 1.21 -1.26 -6.00
N LEU A 118 1.02 -0.29 -5.12
CA LEU A 118 -0.30 0.22 -4.76
C LEU A 118 -0.52 1.52 -5.51
N THR A 119 -1.60 1.62 -6.27
CA THR A 119 -1.97 2.85 -6.97
C THR A 119 -3.28 3.37 -6.40
N VAL A 120 -3.28 4.59 -5.87
CA VAL A 120 -4.44 5.23 -5.26
C VAL A 120 -4.96 6.29 -6.20
N THR A 121 -6.26 6.24 -6.49
CA THR A 121 -6.92 7.20 -7.38
C THR A 121 -7.93 8.09 -6.65
N GLY A 122 -8.25 7.81 -5.40
CA GLY A 122 -9.15 8.63 -4.62
C GLY A 122 -9.11 8.28 -3.14
N ASN A 123 -9.50 9.23 -2.30
CA ASN A 123 -9.57 9.07 -0.85
C ASN A 123 -10.64 10.04 -0.32
N THR A 124 -11.61 9.52 0.41
CA THR A 124 -12.72 10.33 0.91
C THR A 124 -12.36 11.17 2.14
N GLY A 125 -11.28 10.79 2.85
CA GLY A 125 -10.91 11.46 4.10
C GLY A 125 -9.84 12.53 3.93
N TRP A 126 -9.06 12.48 2.86
CA TRP A 126 -7.98 13.42 2.59
C TRP A 126 -7.65 13.37 1.09
N PRO A 127 -7.24 14.48 0.47
CA PRO A 127 -6.99 14.49 -0.98
C PRO A 127 -5.61 13.94 -1.36
N ALA A 128 -5.24 12.79 -0.83
CA ALA A 128 -3.95 12.15 -1.09
C ALA A 128 -4.05 10.64 -0.88
N GLY A 129 -3.11 9.89 -1.48
CA GLY A 129 -2.90 8.49 -1.10
C GLY A 129 -2.26 8.45 0.27
N GLN A 130 -2.72 7.56 1.14
CA GLN A 130 -2.21 7.43 2.50
C GLN A 130 -2.08 5.96 2.88
N LEU A 131 -0.96 5.61 3.56
CA LEU A 131 -0.71 4.23 3.96
C LEU A 131 0.32 4.22 5.09
N SER A 132 0.04 3.52 6.18
CA SER A 132 1.01 3.37 7.27
C SER A 132 1.78 2.06 7.17
N GLU A 133 1.17 0.99 6.65
CA GLU A 133 1.85 -0.30 6.44
C GLU A 133 1.41 -0.93 5.13
N PHE A 134 2.39 -1.45 4.41
CA PHE A 134 2.20 -2.23 3.19
C PHE A 134 2.85 -3.59 3.43
N GLU A 135 2.06 -4.57 3.84
CA GLU A 135 2.54 -5.90 4.14
C GLU A 135 2.24 -6.83 2.96
N VAL A 136 3.17 -7.73 2.66
CA VAL A 136 3.04 -8.66 1.54
C VAL A 136 3.25 -10.09 2.04
N TYR A 137 2.36 -10.98 1.67
CA TYR A 137 2.39 -12.36 2.13
C TYR A 137 2.21 -13.35 0.99
N SER A 138 2.83 -14.52 1.14
CA SER A 138 2.65 -15.61 0.18
C SER A 138 1.31 -16.34 0.38
N SER A 139 0.73 -16.21 1.54
CA SER A 139 -0.57 -16.84 1.82
C SER A 139 -1.29 -16.16 2.99
#